data_64fe425af05eb68f6bb3fd4b30b2d417
#
_entry.id   64fe425af05eb68f6bb3fd4b30b2d417
#
_cell.length_a   1.000
_cell.length_b   1.000
_cell.length_c   1.000
_cell.angle_alpha   90.00
_cell.angle_beta   90.00
_cell.angle_gamma   90.00
#
_symmetry.space_group_name_H-M   'P 1'
#
loop_
_entity.id
_entity.type
_entity.pdbx_description
1 polymer ?
#
loop_
_entity_poly.entity_id
_entity_poly.type
_entity_poly.pdbx_seq_one_letter_code
_entity_poly.pdbx_strand_id
1 'polypeptide(L)'
;INEYSASNCDNDGSDCGDYEDWIELFNNSQEPVDLQGYFLSDKIDNLLKWQFPNSLILQPQDHVIIYASGLNPDLEISSNETSFKLSQTKNNEYIILVSPDFTTIDYVQLSRHKLNHSIGRTFDGASDWSVFSESSPEGSNTGSSISYKATPYFNYDAGFYENSIELNINCDDVNVDIYYTLDGSIPNTGSNFYGTIDQNGNIQLSEPGLVLDNTVVVRAIAISQDNEYLNSFVETNTYFLNQEHTLPVISLAGSQVDNLLYGNQIRPI
;
A
#
# COMPACT_ATOMS: atom_id res chain seq x y z
N ILE A 1 10.25 11.35 11.78
CA ILE A 1 9.15 10.80 10.95
C ILE A 1 8.39 9.79 11.80
N ASN A 2 7.06 9.94 11.93
CA ASN A 2 6.23 9.11 12.82
C ASN A 2 5.31 8.17 12.05
N GLU A 3 4.60 8.67 11.05
CA GLU A 3 3.65 7.93 10.23
C GLU A 3 3.62 8.49 8.81
N TYR A 4 3.23 7.70 7.81
CA TYR A 4 2.98 8.18 6.47
C TYR A 4 1.93 7.33 5.75
N SER A 5 1.24 7.93 4.79
CA SER A 5 0.40 7.22 3.84
C SER A 5 0.59 7.76 2.43
N ALA A 6 0.78 6.84 1.48
CA ALA A 6 1.00 7.10 0.05
C ALA A 6 -0.07 6.44 -0.82
N SER A 7 -1.28 6.26 -0.27
CA SER A 7 -2.44 5.68 -0.97
C SER A 7 -3.71 6.03 -0.21
N ASN A 8 -4.30 7.17 -0.55
CA ASN A 8 -5.44 7.74 0.16
C ASN A 8 -6.61 8.00 -0.77
N CYS A 9 -7.82 7.78 -0.28
CA CYS A 9 -9.08 8.09 -0.94
C CYS A 9 -10.11 8.48 0.13
N ASP A 10 -11.28 8.95 -0.29
CA ASP A 10 -12.44 9.04 0.59
C ASP A 10 -12.82 7.67 1.17
N ASN A 11 -13.69 7.68 2.19
CA ASN A 11 -14.04 6.47 2.95
C ASN A 11 -14.70 5.37 2.11
N ASP A 12 -15.28 5.69 0.95
CA ASP A 12 -15.90 4.72 0.05
C ASP A 12 -15.03 4.40 -1.18
N GLY A 13 -13.86 5.05 -1.31
CA GLY A 13 -12.92 4.86 -2.41
C GLY A 13 -13.41 5.46 -3.73
N SER A 14 -14.41 6.34 -3.71
CA SER A 14 -15.00 6.94 -4.91
C SER A 14 -14.19 8.13 -5.42
N ASP A 15 -13.49 8.82 -4.53
CA ASP A 15 -12.60 9.93 -4.86
C ASP A 15 -11.22 9.76 -4.23
N CYS A 16 -10.23 9.49 -5.09
CA CYS A 16 -8.82 9.43 -4.69
C CYS A 16 -8.03 10.62 -5.28
N GLY A 17 -8.69 11.52 -5.99
CA GLY A 17 -8.04 12.64 -6.67
C GLY A 17 -7.70 13.81 -5.77
N ASP A 18 -8.50 14.01 -4.72
CA ASP A 18 -8.36 15.13 -3.78
C ASP A 18 -7.72 14.75 -2.45
N TYR A 19 -7.31 13.47 -2.29
CA TYR A 19 -6.65 12.96 -1.09
C TYR A 19 -5.16 12.86 -1.32
N GLU A 20 -4.42 13.82 -0.79
CA GLU A 20 -2.98 13.87 -0.93
C GLU A 20 -2.28 12.82 -0.04
N ASP A 21 -1.13 12.34 -0.52
CA ASP A 21 -0.21 11.59 0.32
C ASP A 21 0.30 12.48 1.47
N TRP A 22 0.60 11.88 2.62
CA TRP A 22 1.02 12.66 3.76
C TRP A 22 2.15 12.00 4.56
N ILE A 23 2.89 12.84 5.26
CA ILE A 23 3.98 12.50 6.17
C ILE A 23 3.68 13.16 7.51
N GLU A 24 3.70 12.39 8.58
CA GLU A 24 3.63 12.93 9.92
C GLU A 24 5.01 13.04 10.55
N LEU A 25 5.27 14.19 11.15
CA LEU A 25 6.43 14.41 12.00
C LEU A 25 5.99 14.53 13.45
N PHE A 26 6.73 13.92 14.35
CA PHE A 26 6.51 13.93 15.78
C PHE A 26 7.73 14.49 16.50
N ASN A 27 7.54 15.41 17.43
CA ASN A 27 8.62 15.94 18.26
C ASN A 27 8.85 15.05 19.48
N ASN A 28 9.77 14.10 19.36
CA ASN A 28 10.16 13.19 20.44
C ASN A 28 11.14 13.84 21.46
N SER A 29 11.42 15.14 21.34
CA SER A 29 12.30 15.84 22.27
C SER A 29 11.51 16.47 23.43
N GLN A 30 12.24 17.05 24.40
CA GLN A 30 11.64 17.78 25.53
C GLN A 30 11.55 19.29 25.26
N GLU A 31 12.03 19.75 24.11
CA GLU A 31 12.08 21.16 23.74
C GLU A 31 11.29 21.42 22.46
N PRO A 32 10.72 22.61 22.27
CA PRO A 32 10.13 23.00 21.01
C PRO A 32 11.16 22.98 19.87
N VAL A 33 10.76 22.49 18.71
CA VAL A 33 11.56 22.46 17.49
C VAL A 33 10.92 23.36 16.44
N ASP A 34 11.65 24.35 15.92
CA ASP A 34 11.23 25.10 14.76
C ASP A 34 11.75 24.39 13.50
N LEU A 35 10.82 23.94 12.66
CA LEU A 35 11.13 23.25 11.42
C LEU A 35 11.62 24.19 10.31
N GLN A 36 11.61 25.51 10.49
CA GLN A 36 12.15 26.44 9.49
C GLN A 36 13.57 26.06 9.07
N GLY A 37 13.79 25.92 7.77
CA GLY A 37 15.09 25.60 7.21
C GLY A 37 15.45 24.11 7.21
N TYR A 38 14.65 23.25 7.83
CA TYR A 38 14.76 21.79 7.63
C TYR A 38 14.36 21.41 6.21
N PHE A 39 14.72 20.21 5.79
CA PHE A 39 14.40 19.69 4.44
C PHE A 39 13.69 18.35 4.55
N LEU A 40 12.77 18.12 3.62
CA LEU A 40 12.21 16.80 3.32
C LEU A 40 12.55 16.40 1.89
N SER A 41 12.81 15.10 1.71
CA SER A 41 13.07 14.52 0.40
C SER A 41 12.48 13.13 0.28
N ASP A 42 12.07 12.77 -0.95
CA ASP A 42 11.68 11.42 -1.36
C ASP A 42 12.85 10.64 -1.97
N LYS A 43 14.07 11.24 -2.06
CA LYS A 43 15.23 10.68 -2.77
C LYS A 43 16.52 10.80 -1.98
N ILE A 44 17.25 9.68 -1.93
CA ILE A 44 18.56 9.63 -1.25
C ILE A 44 19.66 10.40 -1.98
N ASP A 45 19.52 10.63 -3.28
CA ASP A 45 20.46 11.37 -4.12
C ASP A 45 20.14 12.88 -4.22
N ASN A 46 19.05 13.33 -3.59
CA ASN A 46 18.66 14.74 -3.52
C ASN A 46 18.06 15.09 -2.17
N LEU A 47 18.87 15.13 -1.13
CA LEU A 47 18.45 15.31 0.26
C LEU A 47 17.79 16.65 0.57
N LEU A 48 18.06 17.70 -0.25
CA LEU A 48 17.59 19.07 -0.04
C LEU A 48 16.44 19.44 -1.00
N LYS A 49 15.56 18.49 -1.30
CA LYS A 49 14.56 18.62 -2.35
C LYS A 49 13.48 19.66 -2.05
N TRP A 50 12.99 19.70 -0.83
CA TRP A 50 12.01 20.67 -0.36
C TRP A 50 12.41 21.18 1.01
N GLN A 51 12.39 22.50 1.21
CA GLN A 51 12.76 23.15 2.46
C GLN A 51 11.52 23.74 3.12
N PHE A 52 11.37 23.56 4.42
CA PHE A 52 10.35 24.26 5.21
C PHE A 52 10.55 25.78 5.06
N PRO A 53 9.62 26.48 4.38
CA PRO A 53 9.86 27.88 3.99
C PRO A 53 9.68 28.87 5.14
N ASN A 54 8.83 28.50 6.11
CA ASN A 54 8.43 29.38 7.21
C ASN A 54 8.65 28.70 8.55
N SER A 55 8.63 29.50 9.63
CA SER A 55 8.64 28.98 10.99
C SER A 55 7.40 28.13 11.25
N LEU A 56 7.62 26.89 11.67
CA LEU A 56 6.62 25.91 12.08
C LEU A 56 7.12 25.26 13.37
N ILE A 57 6.63 25.76 14.50
CA ILE A 57 7.10 25.33 15.83
C ILE A 57 6.28 24.13 16.28
N LEU A 58 6.96 22.99 16.44
CA LEU A 58 6.40 21.75 16.94
C LEU A 58 6.76 21.62 18.42
N GLN A 59 5.76 21.71 19.32
CA GLN A 59 5.97 21.57 20.76
C GLN A 59 6.42 20.14 21.11
N PRO A 60 7.01 19.91 22.29
CA PRO A 60 7.29 18.54 22.76
C PRO A 60 6.04 17.67 22.72
N GLN A 61 6.17 16.47 22.15
CA GLN A 61 5.09 15.47 21.98
C GLN A 61 3.95 15.88 21.03
N ASP A 62 4.13 16.96 20.26
CA ASP A 62 3.18 17.35 19.23
C ASP A 62 3.47 16.65 17.90
N HIS A 63 2.41 16.54 17.08
CA HIS A 63 2.44 16.02 15.73
C HIS A 63 2.17 17.12 14.71
N VAL A 64 2.65 16.95 13.49
CA VAL A 64 2.30 17.81 12.36
C VAL A 64 2.25 17.01 11.07
N ILE A 65 1.21 17.25 10.27
CA ILE A 65 1.04 16.65 8.94
C ILE A 65 1.65 17.55 7.87
N ILE A 66 2.46 16.93 7.02
CA ILE A 66 3.03 17.50 5.81
C ILE A 66 2.48 16.75 4.62
N TYR A 67 1.76 17.43 3.74
CA TYR A 67 1.15 16.84 2.55
C TYR A 67 2.18 16.73 1.43
N ALA A 68 2.29 15.55 0.84
CA ALA A 68 3.15 15.30 -0.31
C ALA A 68 2.36 15.53 -1.61
N SER A 69 1.90 16.77 -1.81
CA SER A 69 1.00 17.19 -2.87
C SER A 69 1.69 17.39 -4.24
N GLY A 70 3.02 17.55 -4.24
CA GLY A 70 3.76 17.91 -5.45
C GLY A 70 3.51 19.36 -5.89
N LEU A 71 3.24 20.24 -4.93
CA LEU A 71 3.00 21.66 -5.18
C LEU A 71 4.14 22.29 -5.95
N ASN A 72 3.84 23.07 -6.97
CA ASN A 72 4.86 23.80 -7.71
C ASN A 72 5.32 25.03 -6.90
N PRO A 73 6.56 25.06 -6.36
CA PRO A 73 7.04 26.13 -5.52
C PRO A 73 7.19 27.48 -6.26
N ASP A 74 7.20 27.48 -7.60
CA ASP A 74 7.25 28.70 -8.41
C ASP A 74 5.88 29.41 -8.50
N LEU A 75 4.81 28.68 -8.19
CA LEU A 75 3.44 29.20 -8.29
C LEU A 75 2.82 29.48 -6.93
N GLU A 76 3.15 28.66 -5.93
CA GLU A 76 2.56 28.73 -4.61
C GLU A 76 3.55 28.23 -3.56
N ILE A 77 3.57 28.87 -2.39
CA ILE A 77 4.40 28.49 -1.25
C ILE A 77 3.46 28.09 -0.10
N SER A 78 3.54 26.83 0.28
CA SER A 78 2.86 26.30 1.46
C SER A 78 3.88 25.90 2.52
N SER A 79 3.52 26.08 3.79
CA SER A 79 4.39 25.68 4.93
C SER A 79 4.32 24.19 5.24
N ASN A 80 3.32 23.48 4.72
CA ASN A 80 3.06 22.07 5.00
C ASN A 80 2.74 21.24 3.75
N GLU A 81 3.11 21.72 2.56
CA GLU A 81 2.94 20.97 1.31
C GLU A 81 4.27 20.90 0.56
N THR A 82 4.69 19.69 0.21
CA THR A 82 5.96 19.47 -0.46
C THR A 82 5.87 19.65 -1.96
N SER A 83 7.01 19.88 -2.61
CA SER A 83 7.15 19.92 -4.08
C SER A 83 7.22 18.53 -4.72
N PHE A 84 6.98 17.46 -3.97
CA PHE A 84 7.01 16.09 -4.45
C PHE A 84 5.81 15.29 -3.93
N LYS A 85 5.48 14.21 -4.64
CA LYS A 85 4.50 13.19 -4.23
C LYS A 85 5.23 11.93 -3.80
N LEU A 86 4.62 11.15 -2.93
CA LEU A 86 5.11 9.82 -2.58
C LEU A 86 4.67 8.78 -3.62
N SER A 87 5.41 7.69 -3.73
CA SER A 87 5.04 6.58 -4.61
C SER A 87 5.52 5.25 -4.05
N GLN A 88 4.60 4.46 -3.51
CA GLN A 88 4.91 3.12 -2.98
C GLN A 88 5.19 2.07 -4.07
N THR A 89 5.10 2.41 -5.35
CA THR A 89 5.35 1.52 -6.49
C THR A 89 6.72 1.70 -7.12
N LYS A 90 7.45 2.75 -6.75
CA LYS A 90 8.82 2.98 -7.21
C LYS A 90 9.81 2.28 -6.27
N ASN A 91 10.84 1.72 -6.88
CA ASN A 91 11.99 1.23 -6.12
C ASN A 91 12.81 2.40 -5.57
N ASN A 92 13.34 2.24 -4.34
CA ASN A 92 14.24 3.22 -3.72
C ASN A 92 13.59 4.61 -3.49
N GLU A 93 12.32 4.64 -3.11
CA GLU A 93 11.66 5.84 -2.64
C GLU A 93 11.72 5.89 -1.11
N TYR A 94 11.97 7.08 -0.58
CA TYR A 94 12.22 7.31 0.84
C TYR A 94 11.41 8.49 1.34
N ILE A 95 11.34 8.65 2.64
CA ILE A 95 11.06 9.91 3.33
C ILE A 95 12.30 10.20 4.16
N ILE A 96 12.94 11.34 3.94
CA ILE A 96 14.19 11.72 4.58
C ILE A 96 14.03 13.11 5.16
N LEU A 97 14.26 13.26 6.47
CA LEU A 97 14.26 14.53 7.18
C LEU A 97 15.72 14.98 7.43
N VAL A 98 16.05 16.18 7.01
CA VAL A 98 17.40 16.74 7.11
C VAL A 98 17.35 18.09 7.83
N SER A 99 18.26 18.31 8.77
CA SER A 99 18.37 19.56 9.52
C SER A 99 19.02 20.70 8.72
N PRO A 100 18.92 21.95 9.17
CA PRO A 100 19.53 23.10 8.50
C PRO A 100 21.05 23.03 8.36
N ASP A 101 21.74 22.23 9.17
CA ASP A 101 23.19 21.97 9.07
C ASP A 101 23.53 20.78 8.17
N PHE A 102 22.53 20.29 7.40
CA PHE A 102 22.63 19.18 6.44
C PHE A 102 22.88 17.80 7.07
N THR A 103 22.54 17.64 8.35
CA THR A 103 22.57 16.33 9.01
C THR A 103 21.23 15.60 8.77
N THR A 104 21.28 14.35 8.34
CA THR A 104 20.08 13.51 8.27
C THR A 104 19.60 13.18 9.68
N ILE A 105 18.41 13.63 10.01
CA ILE A 105 17.79 13.45 11.32
C ILE A 105 17.09 12.09 11.39
N ASP A 106 16.32 11.76 10.36
CA ASP A 106 15.56 10.51 10.29
C ASP A 106 15.27 10.14 8.84
N TYR A 107 15.06 8.86 8.57
CA TYR A 107 14.63 8.39 7.27
C TYR A 107 13.90 7.07 7.36
N VAL A 108 13.02 6.83 6.39
CA VAL A 108 12.33 5.56 6.16
C VAL A 108 12.24 5.27 4.66
N GLN A 109 12.46 4.03 4.27
CA GLN A 109 12.15 3.59 2.92
C GLN A 109 10.66 3.29 2.81
N LEU A 110 10.01 3.77 1.74
CA LEU A 110 8.58 3.52 1.56
C LEU A 110 8.32 2.03 1.36
N SER A 111 7.32 1.55 2.08
CA SER A 111 6.78 0.19 1.95
C SER A 111 5.38 0.24 1.37
N ARG A 112 5.03 -0.78 0.58
CA ARG A 112 3.69 -0.91 0.02
C ARG A 112 2.67 -1.13 1.13
N HIS A 113 1.59 -0.37 1.09
CA HIS A 113 0.43 -0.55 1.96
C HIS A 113 -0.88 -0.49 1.16
N LYS A 114 -1.97 -0.95 1.76
CA LYS A 114 -3.30 -0.92 1.16
C LYS A 114 -3.87 0.51 1.18
N LEU A 115 -4.91 0.70 0.38
CA LEU A 115 -5.66 1.96 0.34
C LEU A 115 -6.14 2.34 1.75
N ASN A 116 -5.95 3.62 2.13
CA ASN A 116 -6.30 4.20 3.43
C ASN A 116 -5.60 3.54 4.64
N HIS A 117 -4.60 2.69 4.42
CA HIS A 117 -3.70 2.26 5.46
C HIS A 117 -2.50 3.21 5.55
N SER A 118 -1.75 3.11 6.62
CA SER A 118 -0.49 3.84 6.80
C SER A 118 0.63 2.92 7.29
N ILE A 119 1.84 3.43 7.22
CA ILE A 119 3.03 2.84 7.83
C ILE A 119 3.53 3.84 8.86
N GLY A 120 3.66 3.44 10.10
CA GLY A 120 4.08 4.30 11.19
C GLY A 120 4.96 3.58 12.19
N ARG A 121 5.53 4.34 13.10
CA ARG A 121 6.23 3.76 14.25
C ARG A 121 5.22 3.05 15.13
N THR A 122 5.59 1.93 15.76
CA THR A 122 4.69 1.09 16.59
C THR A 122 3.95 1.90 17.66
N PHE A 123 4.58 2.93 18.16
CA PHE A 123 4.03 4.02 18.98
C PHE A 123 4.88 5.26 18.73
N ASP A 124 4.40 6.44 19.11
CA ASP A 124 5.08 7.71 18.83
C ASP A 124 6.55 7.69 19.27
N GLY A 125 7.43 7.99 18.32
CA GLY A 125 8.87 8.02 18.52
C GLY A 125 9.55 6.66 18.74
N ALA A 126 8.87 5.52 18.54
CA ALA A 126 9.48 4.20 18.61
C ALA A 126 10.56 4.01 17.51
N SER A 127 11.44 3.02 17.69
CA SER A 127 12.41 2.61 16.66
C SER A 127 11.79 1.77 15.56
N ASP A 128 10.79 0.95 15.92
CA ASP A 128 10.20 -0.07 15.05
C ASP A 128 9.01 0.49 14.26
N TRP A 129 8.85 0.01 13.04
CA TRP A 129 7.78 0.37 12.12
C TRP A 129 6.74 -0.74 12.01
N SER A 130 5.50 -0.35 11.86
CA SER A 130 4.32 -1.22 11.77
C SER A 130 3.33 -0.70 10.74
N VAL A 131 2.32 -1.51 10.45
CA VAL A 131 1.21 -1.17 9.56
C VAL A 131 -0.02 -0.82 10.39
N PHE A 132 -0.72 0.23 10.00
CA PHE A 132 -1.99 0.64 10.58
C PHE A 132 -3.10 0.47 9.54
N SER A 133 -4.11 -0.33 9.85
CA SER A 133 -5.32 -0.43 9.02
C SER A 133 -6.24 0.77 9.18
N GLU A 134 -6.06 1.51 10.26
CA GLU A 134 -6.69 2.80 10.53
C GLU A 134 -5.54 3.76 10.86
N SER A 135 -5.29 4.71 9.98
CA SER A 135 -4.25 5.74 10.20
C SER A 135 -4.63 6.68 11.34
N SER A 136 -3.63 7.30 11.97
CA SER A 136 -3.82 8.18 13.13
C SER A 136 -3.26 9.60 12.93
N PRO A 137 -3.53 10.28 11.78
CA PRO A 137 -2.96 11.59 11.52
C PRO A 137 -3.29 12.59 12.62
N GLU A 138 -2.27 13.33 13.09
CA GLU A 138 -2.30 14.27 14.22
C GLU A 138 -2.65 13.63 15.57
N GLY A 139 -2.59 12.30 15.66
CA GLY A 139 -2.86 11.53 16.87
C GLY A 139 -1.77 10.53 17.18
N SER A 140 -1.82 9.97 18.40
CA SER A 140 -0.83 8.95 18.80
C SER A 140 -1.00 7.63 18.06
N ASN A 141 0.10 7.06 17.62
CA ASN A 141 0.15 5.74 16.97
C ASN A 141 -0.32 4.63 17.92
N THR A 142 -1.46 4.01 17.61
CA THR A 142 -2.05 2.92 18.40
C THR A 142 -2.72 1.89 17.49
N GLY A 143 -2.76 0.62 17.92
CA GLY A 143 -3.49 -0.42 17.18
C GLY A 143 -2.77 -0.93 15.93
N SER A 144 -1.43 -0.86 15.90
CA SER A 144 -0.62 -1.37 14.78
C SER A 144 -0.67 -2.89 14.66
N SER A 145 -0.42 -3.35 13.43
CA SER A 145 -0.11 -4.76 13.11
C SER A 145 1.34 -4.86 12.66
N ILE A 146 1.99 -6.00 12.90
CA ILE A 146 3.41 -6.21 12.54
C ILE A 146 3.63 -5.99 11.05
N SER A 147 2.82 -6.65 10.20
CA SER A 147 2.85 -6.52 8.75
C SER A 147 1.60 -7.14 8.11
N TYR A 148 1.55 -7.12 6.79
CA TYR A 148 0.64 -7.98 6.03
C TYR A 148 1.19 -9.40 5.95
N LYS A 149 0.30 -10.39 5.88
CA LYS A 149 0.66 -11.75 5.46
C LYS A 149 1.17 -11.75 4.01
N ALA A 150 2.00 -12.73 3.66
CA ALA A 150 2.51 -12.90 2.31
C ALA A 150 1.36 -13.07 1.30
N THR A 151 1.49 -12.39 0.16
CA THR A 151 0.52 -12.53 -0.94
C THR A 151 0.58 -13.95 -1.50
N PRO A 152 -0.56 -14.63 -1.68
CA PRO A 152 -0.58 -15.92 -2.36
C PRO A 152 0.03 -15.84 -3.76
N TYR A 153 0.51 -16.95 -4.27
CA TYR A 153 1.03 -17.07 -5.63
C TYR A 153 0.57 -18.38 -6.27
N PHE A 154 0.59 -18.41 -7.60
CA PHE A 154 0.11 -19.53 -8.39
C PHE A 154 1.27 -20.30 -9.01
N ASN A 155 1.09 -21.61 -9.24
CA ASN A 155 2.07 -22.46 -9.94
C ASN A 155 2.16 -22.19 -11.44
N TYR A 156 1.21 -21.43 -12.03
CA TYR A 156 1.21 -20.97 -13.40
C TYR A 156 1.17 -19.44 -13.44
N ASP A 157 1.95 -18.84 -14.35
CA ASP A 157 1.86 -17.41 -14.64
C ASP A 157 0.57 -17.07 -15.38
N ALA A 158 0.14 -15.80 -15.30
CA ALA A 158 -0.96 -15.31 -16.15
C ALA A 158 -0.58 -15.45 -17.64
N GLY A 159 -1.50 -15.91 -18.49
CA GLY A 159 -1.19 -16.10 -19.90
C GLY A 159 -2.14 -17.00 -20.67
N PHE A 160 -1.67 -17.47 -21.83
CA PHE A 160 -2.42 -18.32 -22.76
C PHE A 160 -2.00 -19.78 -22.63
N TYR A 161 -2.98 -20.68 -22.58
CA TYR A 161 -2.77 -22.12 -22.46
C TYR A 161 -3.67 -22.87 -23.43
N GLU A 162 -3.09 -23.84 -24.14
CA GLU A 162 -3.81 -24.64 -25.14
C GLU A 162 -4.71 -25.71 -24.52
N ASN A 163 -4.46 -26.09 -23.27
CA ASN A 163 -5.17 -27.15 -22.55
C ASN A 163 -5.62 -26.66 -21.19
N SER A 164 -6.51 -27.42 -20.54
CA SER A 164 -6.83 -27.23 -19.13
C SER A 164 -5.57 -27.30 -18.26
N ILE A 165 -5.54 -26.50 -17.22
CA ILE A 165 -4.44 -26.47 -16.24
C ILE A 165 -4.96 -26.80 -14.85
N GLU A 166 -4.13 -27.45 -14.04
CA GLU A 166 -4.38 -27.65 -12.61
C GLU A 166 -3.64 -26.57 -11.82
N LEU A 167 -4.41 -25.59 -11.36
CA LEU A 167 -3.88 -24.44 -10.63
C LEU A 167 -3.77 -24.75 -9.15
N ASN A 168 -2.57 -24.56 -8.60
CA ASN A 168 -2.32 -24.60 -7.17
C ASN A 168 -2.07 -23.19 -6.63
N ILE A 169 -2.68 -22.87 -5.49
CA ILE A 169 -2.50 -21.61 -4.78
C ILE A 169 -1.59 -21.86 -3.59
N ASN A 170 -0.48 -21.16 -3.54
CA ASN A 170 0.54 -21.28 -2.50
C ASN A 170 0.67 -19.96 -1.73
N CYS A 171 1.23 -20.01 -0.52
CA CYS A 171 1.59 -18.85 0.28
C CYS A 171 2.81 -19.19 1.14
N ASP A 172 3.74 -18.25 1.30
CA ASP A 172 4.97 -18.44 2.07
C ASP A 172 4.76 -18.26 3.58
N ASP A 173 3.60 -17.72 3.98
CA ASP A 173 3.28 -17.54 5.40
C ASP A 173 2.48 -18.72 5.98
N VAL A 174 2.55 -18.81 7.30
CA VAL A 174 1.82 -19.77 8.14
C VAL A 174 0.67 -19.09 8.88
N ASN A 175 -0.23 -19.86 9.49
CA ASN A 175 -1.44 -19.40 10.17
C ASN A 175 -2.30 -18.54 9.24
N VAL A 176 -2.60 -19.06 8.07
CA VAL A 176 -3.43 -18.38 7.06
C VAL A 176 -4.48 -19.31 6.48
N ASP A 177 -5.63 -18.75 6.20
CA ASP A 177 -6.67 -19.35 5.37
C ASP A 177 -6.64 -18.72 3.98
N ILE A 178 -6.59 -19.54 2.94
CA ILE A 178 -6.57 -19.10 1.55
C ILE A 178 -7.96 -19.15 0.98
N TYR A 179 -8.44 -18.00 0.48
CA TYR A 179 -9.71 -17.85 -0.24
C TYR A 179 -9.47 -17.36 -1.65
N TYR A 180 -10.34 -17.74 -2.59
CA TYR A 180 -10.23 -17.35 -3.99
C TYR A 180 -11.58 -17.07 -4.64
N THR A 181 -11.55 -16.34 -5.77
CA THR A 181 -12.69 -16.09 -6.67
C THR A 181 -12.31 -16.39 -8.10
N LEU A 182 -13.31 -16.68 -8.94
CA LEU A 182 -13.17 -16.99 -10.38
C LEU A 182 -13.91 -15.99 -11.26
N ASP A 183 -14.52 -14.99 -10.69
CA ASP A 183 -15.38 -13.99 -11.35
C ASP A 183 -14.78 -12.57 -11.35
N GLY A 184 -13.53 -12.43 -10.85
CA GLY A 184 -12.86 -11.15 -10.74
C GLY A 184 -13.26 -10.33 -9.51
N SER A 185 -14.18 -10.80 -8.67
CA SER A 185 -14.52 -10.15 -7.40
C SER A 185 -13.36 -10.23 -6.41
N ILE A 186 -13.36 -9.34 -5.38
CA ILE A 186 -12.34 -9.37 -4.32
C ILE A 186 -12.63 -10.56 -3.40
N PRO A 187 -11.69 -11.52 -3.24
CA PRO A 187 -11.88 -12.65 -2.36
C PRO A 187 -11.93 -12.22 -0.88
N ASN A 188 -12.81 -12.89 -0.12
CA ASN A 188 -13.00 -12.70 1.31
C ASN A 188 -13.45 -14.02 1.97
N THR A 189 -13.76 -14.02 3.25
CA THR A 189 -14.18 -15.22 3.99
C THR A 189 -15.50 -15.84 3.51
N GLY A 190 -16.26 -15.16 2.68
CA GLY A 190 -17.47 -15.69 2.01
C GLY A 190 -17.21 -16.27 0.63
N SER A 191 -15.97 -16.19 0.12
CA SER A 191 -15.55 -16.71 -1.19
C SER A 191 -15.21 -18.21 -1.12
N ASN A 192 -14.76 -18.78 -2.24
CA ASN A 192 -14.33 -20.18 -2.25
C ASN A 192 -13.13 -20.39 -1.33
N PHE A 193 -13.23 -21.35 -0.44
CA PHE A 193 -12.13 -21.70 0.47
C PHE A 193 -11.21 -22.70 -0.21
N TYR A 194 -9.92 -22.39 -0.30
CA TYR A 194 -8.91 -23.25 -0.91
C TYR A 194 -8.26 -24.18 0.12
N GLY A 195 -7.91 -23.67 1.28
CA GLY A 195 -7.26 -24.43 2.33
C GLY A 195 -6.62 -23.57 3.40
N THR A 196 -6.07 -24.23 4.41
CA THR A 196 -5.35 -23.62 5.54
C THR A 196 -3.89 -24.03 5.51
N ILE A 197 -3.00 -23.08 5.82
CA ILE A 197 -1.60 -23.36 6.17
C ILE A 197 -1.47 -23.14 7.67
N ASP A 198 -1.23 -24.22 8.42
CA ASP A 198 -1.14 -24.16 9.89
C ASP A 198 0.18 -23.53 10.37
N GLN A 199 0.34 -23.38 11.68
CA GLN A 199 1.53 -22.80 12.31
C GLN A 199 2.85 -23.59 12.04
N ASN A 200 2.76 -24.84 11.58
CA ASN A 200 3.89 -25.69 11.25
C ASN A 200 4.19 -25.72 9.73
N GLY A 201 3.41 -24.98 8.94
CA GLY A 201 3.51 -24.95 7.49
C GLY A 201 2.83 -26.14 6.80
N ASN A 202 1.99 -26.92 7.51
CA ASN A 202 1.23 -27.99 6.86
C ASN A 202 0.04 -27.39 6.12
N ILE A 203 -0.12 -27.78 4.85
CA ILE A 203 -1.22 -27.35 4.01
C ILE A 203 -2.34 -28.37 4.12
N GLN A 204 -3.52 -27.91 4.53
CA GLN A 204 -4.77 -28.68 4.52
C GLN A 204 -5.69 -28.10 3.43
N LEU A 205 -5.71 -28.75 2.27
CA LEU A 205 -6.57 -28.34 1.17
C LEU A 205 -8.01 -28.77 1.43
N SER A 206 -8.98 -27.93 1.07
CA SER A 206 -10.41 -28.27 1.09
C SER A 206 -10.77 -29.23 -0.05
N GLU A 207 -10.08 -29.05 -1.19
CA GLU A 207 -10.25 -29.88 -2.41
C GLU A 207 -8.88 -30.04 -3.11
N PRO A 208 -8.69 -31.10 -3.93
CA PRO A 208 -7.52 -31.20 -4.80
C PRO A 208 -7.50 -30.04 -5.79
N GLY A 209 -6.32 -29.72 -6.34
CA GLY A 209 -6.03 -28.54 -7.16
C GLY A 209 -7.16 -28.05 -8.08
N LEU A 210 -7.23 -26.75 -8.27
CA LEU A 210 -8.27 -26.09 -9.04
C LEU A 210 -8.07 -26.34 -10.54
N VAL A 211 -8.95 -27.15 -11.16
CA VAL A 211 -8.88 -27.40 -12.60
C VAL A 211 -9.58 -26.27 -13.35
N LEU A 212 -8.80 -25.56 -14.18
CA LEU A 212 -9.29 -24.52 -15.07
C LEU A 212 -9.40 -25.09 -16.50
N ASP A 213 -10.58 -25.02 -17.08
CA ASP A 213 -10.87 -25.50 -18.45
C ASP A 213 -11.43 -24.41 -19.38
N ASN A 214 -11.72 -23.23 -18.82
CA ASN A 214 -12.21 -22.05 -19.53
C ASN A 214 -11.39 -20.82 -19.14
N THR A 215 -11.42 -19.79 -20.01
CA THR A 215 -10.82 -18.48 -19.71
C THR A 215 -11.42 -17.90 -18.44
N VAL A 216 -10.56 -17.52 -17.48
CA VAL A 216 -10.99 -17.10 -16.15
C VAL A 216 -10.00 -16.13 -15.52
N VAL A 217 -10.51 -15.23 -14.69
CA VAL A 217 -9.73 -14.40 -13.79
C VAL A 217 -9.75 -15.05 -12.40
N VAL A 218 -8.58 -15.47 -11.94
CA VAL A 218 -8.41 -16.02 -10.58
C VAL A 218 -7.84 -14.96 -9.68
N ARG A 219 -8.49 -14.73 -8.54
CA ARG A 219 -7.98 -13.84 -7.49
C ARG A 219 -7.91 -14.62 -6.19
N ALA A 220 -6.81 -14.44 -5.45
CA ALA A 220 -6.59 -15.13 -4.18
C ALA A 220 -6.09 -14.19 -3.09
N ILE A 221 -6.47 -14.48 -1.84
CA ILE A 221 -6.04 -13.77 -0.64
C ILE A 221 -5.69 -14.78 0.46
N ALA A 222 -4.66 -14.47 1.25
CA ALA A 222 -4.38 -15.14 2.51
C ALA A 222 -4.97 -14.32 3.67
N ILE A 223 -5.93 -14.90 4.37
CA ILE A 223 -6.55 -14.32 5.56
C ILE A 223 -5.76 -14.78 6.78
N SER A 224 -5.27 -13.83 7.56
CA SER A 224 -4.52 -14.11 8.79
C SER A 224 -5.40 -14.77 9.85
N GLN A 225 -4.92 -15.84 10.46
CA GLN A 225 -5.48 -16.42 11.69
C GLN A 225 -4.83 -15.81 12.95
N ASP A 226 -3.90 -14.88 12.75
CA ASP A 226 -3.13 -14.23 13.79
C ASP A 226 -3.49 -12.75 13.85
N ASN A 227 -3.93 -12.27 15.02
CA ASN A 227 -4.38 -10.90 15.20
C ASN A 227 -3.24 -9.85 15.13
N GLU A 228 -1.99 -10.30 15.17
CA GLU A 228 -0.82 -9.41 15.04
C GLU A 228 -0.48 -9.08 13.57
N TYR A 229 -1.12 -9.76 12.61
CA TYR A 229 -0.87 -9.57 11.18
C TYR A 229 -2.15 -9.24 10.42
N LEU A 230 -2.04 -8.36 9.44
CA LEU A 230 -3.12 -8.06 8.50
C LEU A 230 -3.17 -9.11 7.38
N ASN A 231 -4.35 -9.27 6.78
CA ASN A 231 -4.54 -10.12 5.60
C ASN A 231 -3.61 -9.68 4.46
N SER A 232 -3.19 -10.62 3.62
CA SER A 232 -2.31 -10.36 2.48
C SER A 232 -2.91 -9.38 1.46
N PHE A 233 -2.09 -8.90 0.54
CA PHE A 233 -2.61 -8.36 -0.73
C PHE A 233 -3.29 -9.46 -1.53
N VAL A 234 -4.10 -9.05 -2.51
CA VAL A 234 -4.78 -9.97 -3.43
C VAL A 234 -3.87 -10.22 -4.63
N GLU A 235 -3.57 -11.48 -4.91
CA GLU A 235 -2.98 -11.89 -6.18
C GLU A 235 -4.06 -12.02 -7.24
N THR A 236 -3.75 -11.65 -8.48
CA THR A 236 -4.71 -11.63 -9.58
C THR A 236 -4.07 -12.07 -10.87
N ASN A 237 -4.49 -13.22 -11.40
CA ASN A 237 -4.03 -13.75 -12.68
C ASN A 237 -5.21 -14.05 -13.62
N THR A 238 -5.00 -13.79 -14.91
CA THR A 238 -5.95 -14.18 -15.96
C THR A 238 -5.36 -15.32 -16.79
N TYR A 239 -6.12 -16.38 -16.93
CA TYR A 239 -5.77 -17.55 -17.72
C TYR A 239 -6.69 -17.62 -18.93
N PHE A 240 -6.11 -17.50 -20.15
CA PHE A 240 -6.81 -17.63 -21.41
C PHE A 240 -6.65 -19.06 -21.91
N LEU A 241 -7.72 -19.85 -21.86
CA LEU A 241 -7.69 -21.28 -22.16
C LEU A 241 -8.36 -21.55 -23.49
N ASN A 242 -7.70 -22.37 -24.32
CA ASN A 242 -8.21 -22.79 -25.64
C ASN A 242 -8.61 -21.62 -26.55
N GLN A 243 -7.88 -20.49 -26.47
CA GLN A 243 -8.15 -19.29 -27.26
C GLN A 243 -6.88 -18.84 -27.99
N GLU A 244 -7.05 -18.45 -29.24
CA GLU A 244 -6.02 -17.82 -30.06
C GLU A 244 -6.37 -16.33 -30.27
N HIS A 245 -5.38 -15.47 -30.09
CA HIS A 245 -5.52 -14.05 -30.35
C HIS A 245 -4.41 -13.59 -31.28
N THR A 246 -4.78 -12.84 -32.29
CA THR A 246 -3.83 -12.27 -33.29
C THR A 246 -3.37 -10.85 -32.89
N LEU A 247 -4.01 -10.25 -31.88
CA LEU A 247 -3.70 -8.93 -31.36
C LEU A 247 -3.26 -9.04 -29.89
N PRO A 248 -2.49 -8.07 -29.40
CA PRO A 248 -2.18 -7.98 -27.97
C PRO A 248 -3.47 -7.93 -27.14
N VAL A 249 -3.48 -8.67 -26.03
CA VAL A 249 -4.61 -8.73 -25.08
C VAL A 249 -4.19 -8.05 -23.79
N ILE A 250 -5.05 -7.20 -23.27
CA ILE A 250 -4.91 -6.57 -21.95
C ILE A 250 -6.07 -7.08 -21.09
N SER A 251 -5.74 -7.75 -19.99
CA SER A 251 -6.71 -8.14 -18.97
C SER A 251 -6.68 -7.12 -17.84
N LEU A 252 -7.84 -6.60 -17.49
CA LEU A 252 -8.04 -5.70 -16.36
C LEU A 252 -8.98 -6.36 -15.36
N ALA A 253 -8.54 -6.45 -14.11
CA ALA A 253 -9.34 -7.00 -13.03
C ALA A 253 -9.14 -6.15 -11.76
N GLY A 254 -10.22 -5.85 -11.06
CA GLY A 254 -10.20 -5.06 -9.84
C GLY A 254 -11.52 -4.38 -9.57
N SER A 255 -11.76 -3.95 -8.33
CA SER A 255 -13.01 -3.32 -7.92
C SER A 255 -13.30 -1.98 -8.62
N GLN A 256 -12.27 -1.31 -9.15
CA GLN A 256 -12.38 -0.01 -9.82
C GLN A 256 -12.36 -0.09 -11.35
N VAL A 257 -12.38 -1.30 -11.93
CA VAL A 257 -12.31 -1.48 -13.40
C VAL A 257 -13.50 -0.83 -14.09
N ASP A 258 -14.70 -0.97 -13.54
CA ASP A 258 -15.90 -0.34 -14.11
C ASP A 258 -15.82 1.19 -14.07
N ASN A 259 -15.33 1.76 -12.98
CA ASN A 259 -15.10 3.21 -12.87
C ASN A 259 -14.02 3.69 -13.83
N LEU A 260 -12.96 2.89 -14.04
CA LEU A 260 -11.89 3.18 -15.00
C LEU A 260 -12.40 3.17 -16.45
N LEU A 261 -13.23 2.18 -16.81
CA LEU A 261 -13.68 1.97 -18.19
C LEU A 261 -14.93 2.75 -18.53
N TYR A 262 -15.87 2.88 -17.60
CA TYR A 262 -17.16 3.55 -17.80
C TYR A 262 -17.25 4.88 -17.09
N GLY A 263 -16.21 5.27 -16.38
CA GLY A 263 -16.10 6.39 -15.47
C GLY A 263 -16.94 7.57 -15.86
N ASN A 264 -17.50 8.28 -14.93
CA ASN A 264 -18.48 9.36 -15.07
C ASN A 264 -18.62 9.84 -16.51
N GLN A 265 -19.72 9.54 -17.19
CA GLN A 265 -19.99 9.72 -18.62
C GLN A 265 -19.76 11.15 -19.18
N ILE A 266 -18.84 11.90 -18.60
CA ILE A 266 -18.49 13.26 -18.92
C ILE A 266 -16.97 13.37 -19.14
N ARG A 267 -16.43 12.60 -20.08
CA ARG A 267 -15.27 13.07 -20.84
C ARG A 267 -15.73 13.28 -22.28
N PRO A 268 -15.94 14.53 -22.71
CA PRO A 268 -16.06 14.80 -24.13
C PRO A 268 -14.75 14.38 -24.79
N ILE A 269 -14.89 13.60 -25.86
CA ILE A 269 -13.82 13.23 -26.79
C ILE A 269 -13.24 14.52 -27.40
#